data_5fb9646d54f577e8d9384ac402acc087
#
_entry.id   5fb9646d54f577e8d9384ac402acc087
#
_cell.length_a   1.000
_cell.length_b   1.000
_cell.length_c   1.000
_cell.angle_alpha   90.00
_cell.angle_beta   90.00
_cell.angle_gamma   90.00
#
_symmetry.space_group_name_H-M   'P 1'
#
loop_
_entity.id
_entity.type
_entity.pdbx_description
1 polymer ?
#
loop_
_entity_poly.entity_id
_entity_poly.type
_entity_poly.pdbx_seq_one_letter_code
_entity_poly.pdbx_strand_id
1 'polypeptide(L)'
;MLGGLLALSLGAQAEPSHLDSVMQQGQLRVCTTGDYKPYTLKAEDGTYSGIDIAMAHALADSLGAKVEWVPTTWKTLMPDMLAGKCDIAMGGISVTLERQKKAFFSNILDVDGKIPLVRCEDQALYQTVEQINQPSVRLVEPAGGTNEAFVHAYLPQAQLQLRDNLSIFQELLDKKADVMITDASEALYQQKLKPGLCAVNPTHHMQYGEKAYLLPRDDITWKLYVDQWLHLAKATGNYQKIRRQWLAVPEGK
;
A
#
# COMPACT_ATOMS: atom_id res chain seq x y z
N MET A 1 9.24 -32.53 60.48
CA MET A 1 8.58 -32.70 59.15
C MET A 1 8.76 -31.40 58.41
N LEU A 2 9.77 -31.29 57.49
CA LEU A 2 9.95 -30.15 56.63
C LEU A 2 9.24 -30.45 55.28
N GLY A 3 8.16 -29.78 55.03
CA GLY A 3 7.47 -29.83 53.73
C GLY A 3 8.14 -28.87 52.74
N GLY A 4 8.86 -29.40 51.76
CA GLY A 4 9.43 -28.61 50.69
C GLY A 4 8.34 -28.19 49.67
N LEU A 5 8.09 -26.87 49.54
CA LEU A 5 7.31 -26.33 48.45
C LEU A 5 8.17 -26.37 47.16
N LEU A 6 7.82 -27.26 46.24
CA LEU A 6 8.31 -27.16 44.86
C LEU A 6 7.54 -26.01 44.16
N ALA A 7 8.21 -24.91 43.96
CA ALA A 7 7.71 -23.84 43.05
C ALA A 7 7.92 -24.31 41.62
N LEU A 8 6.84 -24.72 40.97
CA LEU A 8 6.79 -24.90 39.50
C LEU A 8 6.86 -23.52 38.84
N SER A 9 8.05 -23.17 38.32
CA SER A 9 8.21 -22.04 37.43
C SER A 9 7.55 -22.39 36.10
N LEU A 10 6.34 -21.89 35.86
CA LEU A 10 5.76 -21.81 34.50
C LEU A 10 6.64 -20.85 33.71
N GLY A 11 7.57 -21.40 32.95
CA GLY A 11 8.28 -20.63 31.94
C GLY A 11 7.29 -20.07 30.95
N ALA A 12 7.13 -18.75 30.89
CA ALA A 12 6.42 -18.09 29.79
C ALA A 12 7.19 -18.44 28.50
N GLN A 13 6.67 -19.38 27.72
CA GLN A 13 7.14 -19.58 26.34
C GLN A 13 6.75 -18.33 25.56
N ALA A 14 7.75 -17.65 24.99
CA ALA A 14 7.49 -16.59 24.03
C ALA A 14 6.70 -17.17 22.85
N GLU A 15 5.66 -16.48 22.41
CA GLU A 15 4.95 -16.86 21.19
C GLU A 15 5.95 -16.97 20.03
N PRO A 16 5.84 -18.01 19.18
CA PRO A 16 6.74 -18.18 18.05
C PRO A 16 6.60 -16.98 17.09
N SER A 17 7.74 -16.51 16.55
CA SER A 17 7.77 -15.47 15.54
C SER A 17 6.98 -15.89 14.30
N HIS A 18 6.39 -14.92 13.58
CA HIS A 18 5.80 -15.17 12.26
C HIS A 18 6.84 -15.78 11.29
N LEU A 19 8.13 -15.46 11.43
CA LEU A 19 9.20 -16.10 10.67
C LEU A 19 9.18 -17.62 10.86
N ASP A 20 9.20 -18.08 12.11
CA ASP A 20 9.21 -19.51 12.43
C ASP A 20 7.90 -20.19 12.02
N SER A 21 6.78 -19.51 12.27
CA SER A 21 5.44 -20.01 11.92
C SER A 21 5.25 -20.18 10.43
N VAL A 22 5.66 -19.19 9.61
CA VAL A 22 5.59 -19.23 8.14
C VAL A 22 6.46 -20.36 7.60
N MET A 23 7.70 -20.49 8.08
CA MET A 23 8.61 -21.57 7.65
C MET A 23 8.07 -22.95 8.03
N GLN A 24 7.52 -23.10 9.23
CA GLN A 24 6.96 -24.36 9.70
C GLN A 24 5.68 -24.76 8.94
N GLN A 25 4.80 -23.81 8.66
CA GLN A 25 3.53 -24.04 7.96
C GLN A 25 3.69 -24.11 6.44
N GLY A 26 4.79 -23.58 5.90
CA GLY A 26 5.00 -23.44 4.46
C GLY A 26 4.02 -22.47 3.81
N GLN A 27 3.47 -21.49 4.57
CA GLN A 27 2.43 -20.57 4.12
C GLN A 27 2.68 -19.16 4.65
N LEU A 28 2.66 -18.17 3.76
CA LEU A 28 2.75 -16.73 4.06
C LEU A 28 1.40 -16.09 3.79
N ARG A 29 0.71 -15.64 4.83
CA ARG A 29 -0.57 -14.94 4.72
C ARG A 29 -0.32 -13.46 4.44
N VAL A 30 -0.78 -12.98 3.29
CA VAL A 30 -0.54 -11.61 2.81
C VAL A 30 -1.86 -10.84 2.69
N CYS A 31 -2.06 -9.83 3.53
CA CYS A 31 -3.16 -8.89 3.36
C CYS A 31 -2.88 -7.96 2.17
N THR A 32 -3.84 -7.85 1.25
CA THR A 32 -3.76 -6.93 0.11
C THR A 32 -5.15 -6.46 -0.33
N THR A 33 -5.24 -5.21 -0.79
CA THR A 33 -6.54 -4.62 -1.19
C THR A 33 -6.98 -5.04 -2.59
N GLY A 34 -6.03 -5.30 -3.48
CA GLY A 34 -6.34 -5.73 -4.86
C GLY A 34 -6.94 -4.64 -5.75
N ASP A 35 -6.83 -3.36 -5.38
CA ASP A 35 -7.44 -2.24 -6.09
C ASP A 35 -6.48 -1.07 -6.39
N TYR A 36 -5.18 -1.23 -6.13
CA TYR A 36 -4.20 -0.13 -6.17
C TYR A 36 -3.04 -0.42 -7.14
N LYS A 37 -3.24 -0.11 -8.42
CA LYS A 37 -2.19 -0.23 -9.45
C LYS A 37 -1.12 0.85 -9.29
N PRO A 38 0.16 0.54 -9.52
CA PRO A 38 0.72 -0.72 -10.06
C PRO A 38 1.07 -1.75 -8.98
N TYR A 39 0.77 -1.53 -7.71
CA TYR A 39 1.23 -2.38 -6.58
C TYR A 39 0.41 -3.66 -6.44
N THR A 40 -0.91 -3.55 -6.49
CA THR A 40 -1.83 -4.69 -6.34
C THR A 40 -3.09 -4.51 -7.17
N LEU A 41 -3.47 -5.55 -7.88
CA LEU A 41 -4.74 -5.67 -8.61
C LEU A 41 -5.26 -7.09 -8.46
N LYS A 42 -6.52 -7.22 -8.09
CA LYS A 42 -7.28 -8.47 -8.18
C LYS A 42 -8.10 -8.45 -9.45
N ALA A 43 -7.86 -9.39 -10.35
CA ALA A 43 -8.65 -9.57 -11.56
C ALA A 43 -10.01 -10.23 -11.26
N GLU A 44 -10.92 -10.22 -12.23
CA GLU A 44 -12.26 -10.83 -12.11
C GLU A 44 -12.21 -12.34 -11.86
N ASP A 45 -11.20 -13.03 -12.38
CA ASP A 45 -10.95 -14.45 -12.15
C ASP A 45 -10.34 -14.76 -10.76
N GLY A 46 -10.12 -13.72 -9.96
CA GLY A 46 -9.56 -13.81 -8.60
C GLY A 46 -8.04 -13.80 -8.53
N THR A 47 -7.32 -13.76 -9.66
CA THR A 47 -5.85 -13.69 -9.67
C THR A 47 -5.35 -12.32 -9.23
N TYR A 48 -4.24 -12.31 -8.49
CA TYR A 48 -3.58 -11.08 -8.07
C TYR A 48 -2.36 -10.80 -8.94
N SER A 49 -2.10 -9.53 -9.21
CA SER A 49 -0.97 -9.04 -9.99
C SER A 49 -0.50 -7.67 -9.49
N GLY A 50 0.75 -7.32 -9.73
CA GLY A 50 1.33 -6.04 -9.33
C GLY A 50 2.75 -6.17 -8.78
N ILE A 51 3.38 -5.02 -8.50
CA ILE A 51 4.73 -4.96 -7.95
C ILE A 51 4.79 -5.72 -6.63
N ASP A 52 3.90 -5.40 -5.69
CA ASP A 52 3.92 -5.98 -4.35
C ASP A 52 3.41 -7.44 -4.34
N ILE A 53 2.62 -7.83 -5.33
CA ILE A 53 2.23 -9.23 -5.54
C ILE A 53 3.45 -10.06 -5.94
N ALA A 54 4.24 -9.58 -6.90
CA ALA A 54 5.48 -10.26 -7.30
C ALA A 54 6.51 -10.29 -6.15
N MET A 55 6.59 -9.21 -5.37
CA MET A 55 7.46 -9.16 -4.19
C MET A 55 6.98 -10.12 -3.09
N ALA A 56 5.66 -10.28 -2.89
CA ALA A 56 5.13 -11.25 -1.92
C ALA A 56 5.51 -12.69 -2.30
N HIS A 57 5.43 -13.05 -3.57
CA HIS A 57 5.93 -14.34 -4.05
C HIS A 57 7.44 -14.50 -3.80
N ALA A 58 8.25 -13.47 -4.10
CA ALA A 58 9.69 -13.52 -3.85
C ALA A 58 10.04 -13.65 -2.35
N LEU A 59 9.25 -13.03 -1.45
CA LEU A 59 9.40 -13.20 -0.01
C LEU A 59 9.04 -14.63 0.42
N ALA A 60 7.91 -15.15 -0.05
CA ALA A 60 7.49 -16.52 0.25
C ALA A 60 8.50 -17.56 -0.25
N ASP A 61 9.03 -17.38 -1.47
CA ASP A 61 10.07 -18.26 -2.03
C ASP A 61 11.33 -18.27 -1.15
N SER A 62 11.73 -17.11 -0.58
CA SER A 62 12.89 -17.03 0.32
C SER A 62 12.70 -17.80 1.64
N LEU A 63 11.44 -18.09 1.99
CA LEU A 63 11.04 -18.82 3.19
C LEU A 63 10.68 -20.30 2.92
N GLY A 64 10.72 -20.73 1.65
CA GLY A 64 10.21 -22.04 1.25
C GLY A 64 8.70 -22.19 1.43
N ALA A 65 7.96 -21.07 1.39
CA ALA A 65 6.53 -21.00 1.63
C ALA A 65 5.75 -20.64 0.36
N LYS A 66 4.43 -20.79 0.42
CA LYS A 66 3.48 -20.31 -0.60
C LYS A 66 2.69 -19.14 -0.06
N VAL A 67 2.32 -18.22 -0.97
CA VAL A 67 1.47 -17.08 -0.60
C VAL A 67 0.02 -17.54 -0.45
N GLU A 68 -0.60 -17.15 0.66
CA GLU A 68 -2.04 -17.13 0.86
C GLU A 68 -2.53 -15.69 0.86
N TRP A 69 -3.41 -15.35 -0.09
CA TRP A 69 -3.98 -14.00 -0.17
C TRP A 69 -5.11 -13.83 0.82
N VAL A 70 -4.99 -12.82 1.69
CA VAL A 70 -6.04 -12.37 2.62
C VAL A 70 -6.61 -11.07 2.09
N PRO A 71 -7.80 -11.08 1.45
CA PRO A 71 -8.42 -9.87 0.93
C PRO A 71 -8.74 -8.89 2.06
N THR A 72 -8.39 -7.63 1.87
CA THR A 72 -8.71 -6.53 2.79
C THR A 72 -9.15 -5.30 2.00
N THR A 73 -9.50 -4.21 2.68
CA THR A 73 -9.80 -2.89 2.10
C THR A 73 -8.97 -1.83 2.82
N TRP A 74 -8.86 -0.63 2.25
CA TRP A 74 -8.17 0.47 2.92
C TRP A 74 -8.75 0.78 4.31
N LYS A 75 -10.05 0.59 4.49
CA LYS A 75 -10.75 0.78 5.76
C LYS A 75 -10.45 -0.33 6.77
N THR A 76 -10.29 -1.58 6.31
CA THR A 76 -10.11 -2.75 7.19
C THR A 76 -8.66 -3.20 7.33
N LEU A 77 -7.72 -2.65 6.55
CA LEU A 77 -6.29 -3.01 6.55
C LEU A 77 -5.69 -3.05 7.96
N MET A 78 -5.83 -1.97 8.72
CA MET A 78 -5.31 -1.93 10.10
C MET A 78 -6.07 -2.87 11.06
N PRO A 79 -7.43 -2.92 11.08
CA PRO A 79 -8.16 -3.93 11.83
C PRO A 79 -7.76 -5.37 11.51
N ASP A 80 -7.57 -5.71 10.23
CA ASP A 80 -7.21 -7.07 9.81
C ASP A 80 -5.78 -7.45 10.25
N MET A 81 -4.83 -6.52 10.14
CA MET A 81 -3.47 -6.69 10.64
C MET A 81 -3.45 -6.89 12.16
N LEU A 82 -4.17 -6.04 12.91
CA LEU A 82 -4.23 -6.10 14.38
C LEU A 82 -4.96 -7.34 14.90
N ALA A 83 -5.84 -7.91 14.12
CA ALA A 83 -6.51 -9.17 14.41
C ALA A 83 -5.67 -10.42 14.06
N GLY A 84 -4.43 -10.25 13.58
CA GLY A 84 -3.54 -11.36 13.20
C GLY A 84 -4.02 -12.17 11.99
N LYS A 85 -4.86 -11.59 11.12
CA LYS A 85 -5.37 -12.29 9.94
C LYS A 85 -4.29 -12.57 8.90
N CYS A 86 -3.21 -11.79 8.90
CA CYS A 86 -2.10 -11.93 7.98
C CYS A 86 -0.75 -11.70 8.68
N ASP A 87 0.29 -12.26 8.10
CA ASP A 87 1.67 -12.17 8.62
C ASP A 87 2.34 -10.87 8.14
N ILE A 88 1.88 -10.35 7.02
CA ILE A 88 2.36 -9.12 6.38
C ILE A 88 1.25 -8.51 5.53
N ALA A 89 1.22 -7.18 5.40
CA ALA A 89 0.37 -6.54 4.41
C ALA A 89 1.23 -5.85 3.34
N MET A 90 0.87 -6.09 2.07
CA MET A 90 1.61 -5.65 0.88
C MET A 90 0.61 -5.14 -0.18
N GLY A 91 0.89 -4.00 -0.83
CA GLY A 91 -0.01 -3.42 -1.84
C GLY A 91 0.06 -1.90 -1.91
N GLY A 92 1.26 -1.32 -1.96
CA GLY A 92 1.46 0.13 -2.09
C GLY A 92 1.08 0.91 -0.83
N ILE A 93 1.32 0.32 0.34
CA ILE A 93 0.89 0.89 1.62
C ILE A 93 1.74 2.11 1.98
N SER A 94 1.08 3.26 2.17
CA SER A 94 1.75 4.49 2.60
C SER A 94 2.12 4.42 4.08
N VAL A 95 3.34 4.81 4.40
CA VAL A 95 3.85 4.98 5.77
C VAL A 95 3.15 6.17 6.42
N THR A 96 2.60 5.96 7.61
CA THR A 96 2.08 7.03 8.47
C THR A 96 2.42 6.75 9.92
N LEU A 97 2.61 7.81 10.71
CA LEU A 97 2.86 7.67 12.16
C LEU A 97 1.65 7.05 12.89
N GLU A 98 0.42 7.29 12.40
CA GLU A 98 -0.78 6.69 13.00
C GLU A 98 -0.81 5.16 12.84
N ARG A 99 -0.38 4.65 11.69
CA ARG A 99 -0.19 3.21 11.47
C ARG A 99 1.01 2.69 12.27
N GLN A 100 2.13 3.44 12.30
CA GLN A 100 3.34 3.05 13.02
C GLN A 100 3.14 2.92 14.54
N LYS A 101 2.20 3.65 15.14
CA LYS A 101 1.83 3.50 16.56
C LYS A 101 1.27 2.10 16.86
N LYS A 102 0.72 1.42 15.86
CA LYS A 102 -0.03 0.17 16.03
C LYS A 102 0.60 -1.04 15.35
N ALA A 103 1.47 -0.83 14.38
CA ALA A 103 2.14 -1.86 13.61
C ALA A 103 3.56 -1.41 13.25
N PHE A 104 4.43 -2.33 12.85
CA PHE A 104 5.72 -1.97 12.26
C PHE A 104 5.58 -1.75 10.76
N PHE A 105 6.48 -0.94 10.22
CA PHE A 105 6.77 -0.92 8.79
C PHE A 105 8.11 -1.59 8.51
N SER A 106 8.24 -2.22 7.36
CA SER A 106 9.54 -2.61 6.81
C SER A 106 10.40 -1.39 6.50
N ASN A 107 11.65 -1.59 6.10
CA ASN A 107 12.41 -0.57 5.41
C ASN A 107 11.62 -0.06 4.20
N ILE A 108 11.84 1.23 3.85
CA ILE A 108 11.10 1.92 2.79
C ILE A 108 11.38 1.27 1.43
N LEU A 109 10.31 1.02 0.67
CA LEU A 109 10.39 0.56 -0.71
C LEU A 109 10.75 1.71 -1.65
N ASP A 110 9.88 2.73 -1.66
CA ASP A 110 9.98 3.89 -2.54
C ASP A 110 9.57 5.17 -1.81
N VAL A 111 10.11 6.29 -2.25
CA VAL A 111 9.58 7.62 -1.97
C VAL A 111 8.48 7.91 -2.98
N ASP A 112 7.39 8.47 -2.50
CA ASP A 112 6.18 8.80 -3.26
C ASP A 112 5.57 10.09 -2.68
N GLY A 113 4.36 10.45 -3.05
CA GLY A 113 3.66 11.58 -2.44
C GLY A 113 2.39 11.96 -3.18
N LYS A 114 1.54 12.73 -2.50
CA LYS A 114 0.24 13.13 -3.02
C LYS A 114 0.35 14.15 -4.13
N ILE A 115 -0.32 13.86 -5.24
CA ILE A 115 -0.50 14.75 -6.39
C ILE A 115 -1.94 14.65 -6.92
N PRO A 116 -2.41 15.64 -7.67
CA PRO A 116 -3.69 15.52 -8.39
C PRO A 116 -3.56 14.64 -9.63
N LEU A 117 -4.59 13.82 -9.87
CA LEU A 117 -4.87 13.17 -11.14
C LEU A 117 -6.16 13.77 -11.71
N VAL A 118 -6.12 14.29 -12.93
CA VAL A 118 -7.20 15.04 -13.54
C VAL A 118 -7.33 14.70 -15.04
N ARG A 119 -8.38 15.19 -15.70
CA ARG A 119 -8.38 15.20 -17.17
C ARG A 119 -7.25 16.09 -17.69
N CYS A 120 -6.60 15.70 -18.78
CA CYS A 120 -5.47 16.45 -19.32
C CYS A 120 -5.84 17.88 -19.72
N GLU A 121 -7.07 18.11 -20.20
CA GLU A 121 -7.59 19.43 -20.56
C GLU A 121 -7.71 20.38 -19.36
N ASP A 122 -7.85 19.83 -18.15
CA ASP A 122 -8.04 20.58 -16.90
C ASP A 122 -6.74 20.73 -16.07
N GLN A 123 -5.61 20.22 -16.55
CA GLN A 123 -4.37 20.16 -15.81
C GLN A 123 -3.91 21.52 -15.24
N ALA A 124 -4.13 22.61 -15.97
CA ALA A 124 -3.75 23.95 -15.55
C ALA A 124 -4.62 24.51 -14.40
N LEU A 125 -5.79 23.92 -14.16
CA LEU A 125 -6.77 24.40 -13.16
C LEU A 125 -6.53 23.83 -11.76
N TYR A 126 -5.78 22.73 -11.62
CA TYR A 126 -5.71 21.94 -10.39
C TYR A 126 -4.26 21.64 -9.96
N GLN A 127 -3.41 22.67 -9.94
CA GLN A 127 -1.98 22.50 -9.63
C GLN A 127 -1.62 22.66 -8.16
N THR A 128 -2.46 23.35 -7.39
CA THR A 128 -2.19 23.66 -5.97
C THR A 128 -3.37 23.32 -5.08
N VAL A 129 -3.11 23.20 -3.78
CA VAL A 129 -4.16 22.99 -2.77
C VAL A 129 -5.21 24.09 -2.85
N GLU A 130 -4.82 25.34 -3.04
CA GLU A 130 -5.71 26.50 -3.09
C GLU A 130 -6.65 26.44 -4.32
N GLN A 131 -6.14 25.98 -5.45
CA GLN A 131 -6.96 25.80 -6.67
C GLN A 131 -7.98 24.68 -6.53
N ILE A 132 -7.62 23.62 -5.80
CA ILE A 132 -8.48 22.43 -5.62
C ILE A 132 -9.46 22.62 -4.46
N ASN A 133 -9.05 23.30 -3.38
CA ASN A 133 -9.88 23.51 -2.20
C ASN A 133 -10.96 24.59 -2.44
N GLN A 134 -11.84 24.38 -3.41
CA GLN A 134 -12.93 25.28 -3.77
C GLN A 134 -14.29 24.56 -3.71
N PRO A 135 -15.36 25.24 -3.28
CA PRO A 135 -16.70 24.63 -3.19
C PRO A 135 -17.26 24.09 -4.51
N SER A 136 -16.71 24.54 -5.64
CA SER A 136 -17.11 24.09 -6.97
C SER A 136 -16.36 22.85 -7.44
N VAL A 137 -15.27 22.45 -6.79
CA VAL A 137 -14.42 21.31 -7.19
C VAL A 137 -14.98 20.00 -6.64
N ARG A 138 -15.21 19.03 -7.50
CA ARG A 138 -15.70 17.70 -7.17
C ARG A 138 -14.52 16.74 -7.06
N LEU A 139 -14.24 16.32 -5.83
CA LEU A 139 -13.22 15.31 -5.52
C LEU A 139 -13.84 13.92 -5.49
N VAL A 140 -13.07 12.93 -5.92
CA VAL A 140 -13.45 11.53 -5.85
C VAL A 140 -12.30 10.71 -5.27
N GLU A 141 -12.57 9.93 -4.21
CA GLU A 141 -11.56 9.16 -3.49
C GLU A 141 -12.08 7.77 -3.05
N PRO A 142 -11.18 6.79 -2.87
CA PRO A 142 -11.54 5.55 -2.19
C PRO A 142 -11.66 5.79 -0.68
N ALA A 143 -12.61 5.07 -0.05
CA ALA A 143 -12.85 5.20 1.38
C ALA A 143 -11.74 4.55 2.24
N GLY A 144 -11.34 5.21 3.34
CA GLY A 144 -10.52 4.65 4.43
C GLY A 144 -9.02 4.73 4.23
N GLY A 145 -8.54 5.30 3.11
CA GLY A 145 -7.12 5.42 2.78
C GLY A 145 -6.50 6.76 3.17
N THR A 146 -5.21 6.91 2.82
CA THR A 146 -4.47 8.17 3.03
C THR A 146 -4.90 9.27 2.05
N ASN A 147 -5.54 8.93 0.93
CA ASN A 147 -6.09 9.90 -0.01
C ASN A 147 -7.26 10.64 0.62
N GLU A 148 -8.26 9.90 1.15
CA GLU A 148 -9.39 10.48 1.88
C GLU A 148 -8.91 11.32 3.07
N ALA A 149 -7.93 10.83 3.85
CA ALA A 149 -7.36 11.56 4.97
C ALA A 149 -6.71 12.89 4.54
N PHE A 150 -6.02 12.92 3.39
CA PHE A 150 -5.45 14.13 2.82
C PHE A 150 -6.55 15.14 2.45
N VAL A 151 -7.61 14.68 1.77
CA VAL A 151 -8.72 15.55 1.37
C VAL A 151 -9.37 16.18 2.60
N HIS A 152 -9.67 15.42 3.64
CA HIS A 152 -10.25 15.95 4.88
C HIS A 152 -9.34 16.97 5.57
N ALA A 153 -8.03 16.78 5.52
CA ALA A 153 -7.07 17.66 6.20
C ALA A 153 -6.78 18.95 5.42
N TYR A 154 -6.72 18.88 4.09
CA TYR A 154 -6.19 19.99 3.28
C TYR A 154 -7.20 20.58 2.28
N LEU A 155 -8.27 19.85 1.96
CA LEU A 155 -9.25 20.23 0.93
C LEU A 155 -10.70 20.25 1.48
N PRO A 156 -10.94 20.78 2.70
CA PRO A 156 -12.25 20.65 3.37
C PRO A 156 -13.38 21.44 2.69
N GLN A 157 -13.10 22.34 1.75
CA GLN A 157 -14.12 23.12 1.05
C GLN A 157 -14.62 22.42 -0.23
N ALA A 158 -13.79 21.52 -0.79
CA ALA A 158 -14.15 20.80 -2.01
C ALA A 158 -15.20 19.72 -1.73
N GLN A 159 -15.95 19.33 -2.77
CA GLN A 159 -17.04 18.35 -2.66
C GLN A 159 -16.48 16.92 -2.78
N LEU A 160 -16.22 16.27 -1.64
CA LEU A 160 -15.73 14.89 -1.63
C LEU A 160 -16.84 13.88 -1.90
N GLN A 161 -16.59 12.96 -2.85
CA GLN A 161 -17.37 11.77 -3.10
C GLN A 161 -16.51 10.52 -2.91
N LEU A 162 -16.99 9.56 -2.13
CA LEU A 162 -16.30 8.28 -1.95
C LEU A 162 -16.83 7.26 -2.96
N ARG A 163 -15.90 6.55 -3.62
CA ARG A 163 -16.18 5.57 -4.67
C ARG A 163 -15.29 4.34 -4.53
N ASP A 164 -15.60 3.30 -5.28
CA ASP A 164 -14.69 2.19 -5.52
C ASP A 164 -13.46 2.66 -6.29
N ASN A 165 -12.26 2.29 -5.82
CA ASN A 165 -11.00 2.81 -6.36
C ASN A 165 -10.81 2.49 -7.86
N LEU A 166 -11.35 1.38 -8.35
CA LEU A 166 -11.22 1.02 -9.76
C LEU A 166 -12.19 1.81 -10.66
N SER A 167 -13.29 2.36 -10.13
CA SER A 167 -14.28 3.15 -10.87
C SER A 167 -13.91 4.62 -11.03
N ILE A 168 -13.09 5.17 -10.12
CA ILE A 168 -12.75 6.60 -10.03
C ILE A 168 -12.21 7.16 -11.34
N PHE A 169 -11.34 6.42 -12.00
CA PHE A 169 -10.66 6.87 -13.23
C PHE A 169 -11.64 7.09 -14.38
N GLN A 170 -12.71 6.30 -14.45
CA GLN A 170 -13.74 6.49 -15.45
C GLN A 170 -14.65 7.66 -15.09
N GLU A 171 -14.92 7.88 -13.79
CA GLU A 171 -15.71 9.04 -13.35
C GLU A 171 -15.03 10.37 -13.67
N LEU A 172 -13.69 10.44 -13.59
CA LEU A 172 -12.91 11.60 -14.04
C LEU A 172 -13.08 11.83 -15.55
N LEU A 173 -12.94 10.79 -16.38
CA LEU A 173 -13.11 10.88 -17.83
C LEU A 173 -14.54 11.23 -18.22
N ASP A 174 -15.54 10.72 -17.52
CA ASP A 174 -16.97 11.01 -17.73
C ASP A 174 -17.40 12.40 -17.21
N LYS A 175 -16.47 13.20 -16.68
CA LYS A 175 -16.73 14.53 -16.08
C LYS A 175 -17.71 14.50 -14.90
N LYS A 176 -17.82 13.35 -14.21
CA LYS A 176 -18.62 13.20 -12.98
C LYS A 176 -17.86 13.73 -11.76
N ALA A 177 -16.53 13.70 -11.80
CA ALA A 177 -15.62 14.32 -10.85
C ALA A 177 -14.55 15.12 -11.60
N ASP A 178 -13.84 15.98 -10.89
CA ASP A 178 -12.82 16.87 -11.45
C ASP A 178 -11.41 16.43 -11.09
N VAL A 179 -11.18 16.00 -9.84
CA VAL A 179 -9.86 15.67 -9.30
C VAL A 179 -9.94 14.41 -8.44
N MET A 180 -8.92 13.57 -8.53
CA MET A 180 -8.52 12.58 -7.55
C MET A 180 -7.18 12.99 -6.97
N ILE A 181 -7.01 12.94 -5.65
CA ILE A 181 -5.71 13.07 -5.01
C ILE A 181 -5.17 11.67 -4.77
N THR A 182 -4.05 11.35 -5.42
CA THR A 182 -3.41 10.05 -5.21
C THR A 182 -1.90 10.17 -5.19
N ASP A 183 -1.20 9.06 -4.96
CA ASP A 183 0.26 9.06 -4.99
C ASP A 183 0.77 9.14 -6.44
N ALA A 184 1.93 9.79 -6.63
CA ALA A 184 2.50 10.04 -7.95
C ALA A 184 2.69 8.74 -8.77
N SER A 185 3.05 7.65 -8.11
CA SER A 185 3.21 6.34 -8.75
C SER A 185 1.92 5.82 -9.39
N GLU A 186 0.77 5.94 -8.69
CA GLU A 186 -0.52 5.55 -9.24
C GLU A 186 -0.97 6.52 -10.34
N ALA A 187 -0.86 7.83 -10.10
CA ALA A 187 -1.26 8.84 -11.08
C ALA A 187 -0.53 8.67 -12.42
N LEU A 188 0.80 8.48 -12.38
CA LEU A 188 1.60 8.23 -13.58
C LEU A 188 1.25 6.90 -14.26
N TYR A 189 0.94 5.86 -13.48
CA TYR A 189 0.53 4.58 -14.02
C TYR A 189 -0.85 4.69 -14.71
N GLN A 190 -1.81 5.37 -14.08
CA GLN A 190 -3.14 5.59 -14.64
C GLN A 190 -3.13 6.51 -15.88
N GLN A 191 -2.30 7.55 -15.89
CA GLN A 191 -2.06 8.38 -17.08
C GLN A 191 -1.61 7.55 -18.27
N LYS A 192 -0.76 6.55 -18.05
CA LYS A 192 -0.29 5.63 -19.09
C LYS A 192 -1.40 4.68 -19.57
N LEU A 193 -2.25 4.20 -18.67
CA LEU A 193 -3.31 3.23 -18.99
C LEU A 193 -4.56 3.87 -19.59
N LYS A 194 -4.85 5.11 -19.24
CA LYS A 194 -6.10 5.79 -19.58
C LYS A 194 -5.82 7.10 -20.30
N PRO A 195 -5.76 7.08 -21.64
CA PRO A 195 -5.64 8.30 -22.42
C PRO A 195 -6.69 9.34 -22.01
N GLY A 196 -6.27 10.58 -21.80
CA GLY A 196 -7.11 11.66 -21.31
C GLY A 196 -6.97 11.98 -19.82
N LEU A 197 -6.32 11.13 -19.02
CA LEU A 197 -5.90 11.45 -17.65
C LEU A 197 -4.45 11.93 -17.62
N CYS A 198 -4.17 12.93 -16.78
CA CYS A 198 -2.86 13.54 -16.58
C CYS A 198 -2.54 13.67 -15.09
N ALA A 199 -1.34 13.20 -14.72
CA ALA A 199 -0.73 13.44 -13.43
C ALA A 199 -0.24 14.90 -13.36
N VAL A 200 -0.61 15.65 -12.33
CA VAL A 200 -0.23 17.05 -12.15
C VAL A 200 1.00 17.14 -11.29
N ASN A 201 2.04 17.82 -11.77
CA ASN A 201 3.29 18.08 -11.04
C ASN A 201 3.90 16.83 -10.38
N PRO A 202 4.14 15.72 -11.08
CA PRO A 202 4.47 14.41 -10.49
C PRO A 202 5.83 14.39 -9.75
N THR A 203 6.65 15.42 -9.89
CA THR A 203 7.92 15.59 -9.17
C THR A 203 7.86 16.60 -8.03
N HIS A 204 6.70 17.27 -7.85
CA HIS A 204 6.46 18.28 -6.79
C HIS A 204 5.21 17.90 -6.01
N HIS A 205 5.39 17.01 -5.05
CA HIS A 205 4.29 16.45 -4.29
C HIS A 205 3.67 17.48 -3.35
N MET A 206 2.34 17.52 -3.27
CA MET A 206 1.59 18.31 -2.27
C MET A 206 1.84 17.82 -0.85
N GLN A 207 2.11 16.52 -0.70
CA GLN A 207 2.51 15.91 0.55
C GLN A 207 3.55 14.82 0.24
N TYR A 208 4.66 14.84 0.98
CA TYR A 208 5.66 13.77 0.95
C TYR A 208 5.06 12.47 1.47
N GLY A 209 5.44 11.36 0.88
CA GLY A 209 5.02 10.02 1.27
C GLY A 209 6.11 8.98 1.01
N GLU A 210 5.94 7.83 1.65
CA GLU A 210 6.79 6.65 1.49
C GLU A 210 5.94 5.41 1.39
N LYS A 211 6.42 4.38 0.69
CA LYS A 211 5.80 3.07 0.61
C LYS A 211 6.63 2.05 1.38
N ALA A 212 5.95 1.23 2.18
CA ALA A 212 6.57 0.12 2.92
C ALA A 212 5.55 -0.99 3.19
N TYR A 213 6.03 -2.16 3.60
CA TYR A 213 5.17 -3.26 4.02
C TYR A 213 4.79 -3.09 5.49
N LEU A 214 3.56 -3.47 5.83
CA LEU A 214 3.05 -3.40 7.19
C LEU A 214 3.20 -4.75 7.88
N LEU A 215 3.70 -4.74 9.11
CA LEU A 215 4.08 -5.93 9.89
C LEU A 215 3.48 -5.88 11.29
N PRO A 216 3.23 -7.04 11.94
CA PRO A 216 2.84 -7.07 13.35
C PRO A 216 3.84 -6.32 14.24
N ARG A 217 3.32 -5.55 15.21
CA ARG A 217 4.14 -4.66 16.06
C ARG A 217 5.02 -5.41 17.08
N ASP A 218 4.60 -6.55 17.51
CA ASP A 218 5.20 -7.33 18.58
C ASP A 218 6.24 -8.36 18.11
N ASP A 219 6.48 -8.45 16.79
CA ASP A 219 7.40 -9.39 16.18
C ASP A 219 8.61 -8.71 15.51
N ILE A 220 9.61 -8.38 16.33
CA ILE A 220 10.85 -7.77 15.83
C ILE A 220 11.69 -8.76 14.99
N THR A 221 11.62 -10.06 15.28
CA THR A 221 12.34 -11.09 14.53
C THR A 221 11.84 -11.13 13.08
N TRP A 222 10.53 -11.13 12.90
CA TRP A 222 9.90 -11.08 11.59
C TRP A 222 10.27 -9.79 10.84
N LYS A 223 10.18 -8.64 11.53
CA LYS A 223 10.56 -7.34 10.93
C LYS A 223 12.02 -7.35 10.46
N LEU A 224 12.96 -7.81 11.26
CA LEU A 224 14.37 -7.83 10.88
C LEU A 224 14.64 -8.74 9.69
N TYR A 225 13.95 -9.88 9.59
CA TYR A 225 14.05 -10.75 8.43
C TYR A 225 13.54 -10.06 7.16
N VAL A 226 12.33 -9.48 7.21
CA VAL A 226 11.74 -8.77 6.08
C VAL A 226 12.61 -7.58 5.64
N ASP A 227 13.16 -6.82 6.58
CA ASP A 227 14.05 -5.71 6.30
C ASP A 227 15.34 -6.17 5.60
N GLN A 228 15.97 -7.24 6.06
CA GLN A 228 17.17 -7.79 5.46
C GLN A 228 16.88 -8.38 4.07
N TRP A 229 15.77 -9.12 3.93
CA TRP A 229 15.33 -9.63 2.63
C TRP A 229 15.08 -8.50 1.62
N LEU A 230 14.36 -7.45 2.03
CA LEU A 230 14.09 -6.30 1.17
C LEU A 230 15.38 -5.55 0.79
N HIS A 231 16.31 -5.38 1.74
CA HIS A 231 17.63 -4.82 1.46
C HIS A 231 18.35 -5.61 0.36
N LEU A 232 18.39 -6.93 0.47
CA LEU A 232 19.01 -7.79 -0.54
C LEU A 232 18.28 -7.74 -1.89
N ALA A 233 16.93 -7.74 -1.88
CA ALA A 233 16.14 -7.61 -3.10
C ALA A 233 16.44 -6.29 -3.85
N LYS A 234 16.65 -5.20 -3.11
CA LYS A 234 17.05 -3.90 -3.69
C LYS A 234 18.51 -3.89 -4.14
N ALA A 235 19.44 -4.37 -3.31
CA ALA A 235 20.86 -4.36 -3.60
C ALA A 235 21.23 -5.26 -4.81
N THR A 236 20.55 -6.38 -4.98
CA THR A 236 20.74 -7.30 -6.12
C THR A 236 20.00 -6.88 -7.38
N GLY A 237 19.20 -5.81 -7.33
CA GLY A 237 18.41 -5.31 -8.46
C GLY A 237 17.13 -6.09 -8.74
N ASN A 238 16.75 -7.08 -7.92
CA ASN A 238 15.51 -7.85 -8.10
C ASN A 238 14.26 -6.97 -7.97
N TYR A 239 14.22 -6.11 -6.94
CA TYR A 239 13.13 -5.14 -6.77
C TYR A 239 13.01 -4.21 -7.98
N GLN A 240 14.12 -3.65 -8.48
CA GLN A 240 14.14 -2.76 -9.64
C GLN A 240 13.71 -3.48 -10.93
N LYS A 241 14.06 -4.77 -11.08
CA LYS A 241 13.60 -5.60 -12.21
C LYS A 241 12.09 -5.74 -12.19
N ILE A 242 11.51 -6.14 -11.05
CA ILE A 242 10.06 -6.26 -10.84
C ILE A 242 9.38 -4.91 -11.10
N ARG A 243 9.87 -3.85 -10.48
CA ARG A 243 9.32 -2.50 -10.61
C ARG A 243 9.29 -2.04 -12.08
N ARG A 244 10.36 -2.26 -12.84
CA ARG A 244 10.42 -1.92 -14.27
C ARG A 244 9.37 -2.66 -15.11
N GLN A 245 9.06 -3.91 -14.82
CA GLN A 245 8.03 -4.66 -15.54
C GLN A 245 6.65 -3.99 -15.46
N TRP A 246 6.37 -3.30 -14.36
CA TRP A 246 5.09 -2.63 -14.13
C TRP A 246 5.10 -1.15 -14.51
N LEU A 247 6.20 -0.46 -14.26
CA LEU A 247 6.34 0.97 -14.50
C LEU A 247 7.00 1.29 -15.85
N ALA A 248 7.52 0.29 -16.56
CA ALA A 248 8.19 0.52 -17.82
C ALA A 248 7.30 1.34 -18.77
N VAL A 249 7.73 2.55 -19.05
CA VAL A 249 7.38 3.23 -20.28
C VAL A 249 7.87 2.29 -21.38
N PRO A 250 7.09 1.93 -22.41
CA PRO A 250 7.63 1.29 -23.59
C PRO A 250 8.79 2.18 -24.05
N GLU A 251 10.00 1.62 -24.08
CA GLU A 251 11.14 2.31 -24.68
C GLU A 251 10.65 2.75 -26.05
N GLY A 252 10.67 4.07 -26.28
CA GLY A 252 10.01 4.68 -27.41
C GLY A 252 10.45 4.06 -28.74
N LYS A 253 9.45 3.83 -29.60
CA LYS A 253 9.69 3.83 -31.03
C LYS A 253 9.98 5.24 -31.50
#